data_ae62590f264acf7634b72ff29b7119bf
#
_entry.id   ae62590f264acf7634b72ff29b7119bf
#
_cell.length_a   1.000
_cell.length_b   1.000
_cell.length_c   1.000
_cell.angle_alpha   90.00
_cell.angle_beta   90.00
_cell.angle_gamma   90.00
#
_symmetry.space_group_name_H-M   'P 1'
#
loop_
_entity.id
_entity.type
_entity.pdbx_description
1 polymer ?
#
loop_
_entity_poly.entity_id
_entity_poly.type
_entity_poly.pdbx_seq_one_letter_code
_entity_poly.pdbx_strand_id
1 'polypeptide(L)'
;MLFHPQKDMFHNDAHQALRALFIEKRKRLEMTAEALATKMKCKTSFINEVESGSGPIAFSDIELFCDSLAISLTEMESIFKPNSFFR
;
A
#
# COMPACT_ATOMS: atom_id res chain seq x y z
N MET A 1 11.20 26.38 -0.46
CA MET A 1 12.10 25.69 -0.70
C MET A 1 12.31 24.53 0.11
N LEU A 2 12.27 24.62 1.27
CA LEU A 2 12.46 23.51 2.12
C LEU A 2 11.33 22.54 2.12
N PHE A 3 10.25 22.92 1.48
CA PHE A 3 9.10 22.06 1.53
C PHE A 3 9.23 20.80 0.74
N HIS A 4 10.09 20.80 -0.26
CA HIS A 4 10.19 19.64 -1.11
C HIS A 4 10.61 18.40 -0.36
N PRO A 5 11.66 18.48 0.44
CA PRO A 5 12.05 17.28 1.21
C PRO A 5 10.97 16.83 2.17
N GLN A 6 10.25 17.77 2.72
CA GLN A 6 9.20 17.38 3.64
C GLN A 6 8.07 16.66 2.94
N LYS A 7 7.76 17.11 1.75
CA LYS A 7 6.72 16.43 0.98
C LYS A 7 7.14 15.02 0.64
N ASP A 8 8.38 14.86 0.28
CA ASP A 8 8.86 13.53 -0.07
C ASP A 8 8.80 12.61 1.12
N MET A 9 9.16 13.10 2.28
CA MET A 9 9.09 12.29 3.47
C MET A 9 7.68 11.88 3.79
N PHE A 10 6.76 12.81 3.64
CA PHE A 10 5.36 12.50 3.88
C PHE A 10 4.87 11.41 2.95
N HIS A 11 5.23 11.50 1.69
CA HIS A 11 4.87 10.49 0.72
C HIS A 11 5.46 9.15 1.10
N ASN A 12 6.70 9.14 1.52
CA ASN A 12 7.34 7.89 1.90
C ASN A 12 6.64 7.25 3.08
N ASP A 13 6.24 8.05 4.04
CA ASP A 13 5.52 7.52 5.19
C ASP A 13 4.22 6.88 4.78
N ALA A 14 3.49 7.56 3.90
CA ALA A 14 2.22 7.02 3.45
C ALA A 14 2.42 5.71 2.69
N HIS A 15 3.44 5.66 1.85
CA HIS A 15 3.70 4.45 1.08
C HIS A 15 4.14 3.30 1.98
N GLN A 16 4.92 3.60 3.01
CA GLN A 16 5.30 2.56 3.95
C GLN A 16 4.11 2.04 4.72
N ALA A 17 3.21 2.94 5.10
CA ALA A 17 1.99 2.51 5.79
C ALA A 17 1.14 1.64 4.87
N LEU A 18 1.08 1.98 3.59
CA LEU A 18 0.36 1.17 2.64
C LEU A 18 0.96 -0.22 2.50
N ARG A 19 2.28 -0.29 2.40
CA ARG A 19 2.93 -1.58 2.30
C ARG A 19 2.62 -2.44 3.50
N ALA A 20 2.71 -1.85 4.68
CA ALA A 20 2.42 -2.60 5.90
C ALA A 20 0.98 -3.11 5.89
N LEU A 21 0.06 -2.28 5.44
CA LEU A 21 -1.34 -2.68 5.36
C LEU A 21 -1.52 -3.83 4.38
N PHE A 22 -0.88 -3.73 3.22
CA PHE A 22 -0.99 -4.78 2.21
C PHE A 22 -0.46 -6.10 2.75
N ILE A 23 0.70 -6.06 3.39
CA ILE A 23 1.31 -7.27 3.93
C ILE A 23 0.42 -7.86 5.02
N GLU A 24 -0.06 -7.02 5.90
CA GLU A 24 -0.90 -7.48 6.99
C GLU A 24 -2.17 -8.13 6.47
N LYS A 25 -2.81 -7.50 5.50
CA LYS A 25 -4.04 -8.04 4.95
C LYS A 25 -3.80 -9.35 4.22
N ARG A 26 -2.70 -9.42 3.47
CA ARG A 26 -2.37 -10.64 2.76
C ARG A 26 -2.20 -11.79 3.75
N LYS A 27 -1.47 -11.54 4.81
CA LYS A 27 -1.23 -12.59 5.79
C LYS A 27 -2.51 -12.97 6.54
N ARG A 28 -3.33 -11.99 6.82
CA ARG A 28 -4.59 -12.26 7.50
C ARG A 28 -5.50 -13.12 6.65
N LEU A 29 -5.45 -12.95 5.34
CA LEU A 29 -6.21 -13.77 4.42
C LEU A 29 -5.52 -15.09 4.11
N GLU A 30 -4.36 -15.31 4.73
CA GLU A 30 -3.61 -16.54 4.54
C GLU A 30 -3.23 -16.78 3.10
N MET A 31 -2.87 -15.70 2.41
CA MET A 31 -2.46 -15.77 1.02
C MET A 31 -0.95 -15.67 0.92
N THR A 32 -0.37 -16.49 0.07
CA THR A 32 1.03 -16.33 -0.28
C THR A 32 1.16 -15.18 -1.27
N ALA A 33 2.39 -14.69 -1.43
CA ALA A 33 2.62 -13.67 -2.45
C ALA A 33 2.25 -14.20 -3.83
N GLU A 34 2.46 -15.48 -4.06
CA GLU A 34 2.11 -16.09 -5.33
C GLU A 34 0.60 -16.10 -5.54
N ALA A 35 -0.15 -16.43 -4.50
CA ALA A 35 -1.60 -16.42 -4.61
C ALA A 35 -2.12 -15.03 -4.90
N LEU A 36 -1.55 -14.04 -4.23
CA LEU A 36 -1.96 -12.67 -4.48
C LEU A 36 -1.61 -12.25 -5.91
N ALA A 37 -0.41 -12.62 -6.37
CA ALA A 37 0.00 -12.28 -7.73
C ALA A 37 -0.97 -12.87 -8.75
N THR A 38 -1.38 -14.11 -8.52
CA THR A 38 -2.33 -14.74 -9.41
C THR A 38 -3.65 -13.98 -9.43
N LYS A 39 -4.10 -13.58 -8.25
CA LYS A 39 -5.36 -12.85 -8.16
C LYS A 39 -5.27 -11.50 -8.86
N MET A 40 -4.13 -10.84 -8.74
CA MET A 40 -3.90 -9.55 -9.37
C MET A 40 -3.45 -9.67 -10.82
N LYS A 41 -3.22 -10.90 -11.30
CA LYS A 41 -2.78 -11.14 -12.66
C LYS A 41 -1.46 -10.45 -12.96
N CYS A 42 -0.54 -10.60 -12.04
CA CYS A 42 0.79 -10.01 -12.17
C CYS A 42 1.82 -11.05 -11.75
N LYS A 43 3.08 -10.67 -11.82
CA LYS A 43 4.16 -11.55 -11.45
C LYS A 43 4.38 -11.52 -9.96
N THR A 44 4.79 -12.64 -9.39
CA THR A 44 5.11 -12.70 -7.98
C THR A 44 6.23 -11.73 -7.63
N SER A 45 7.18 -11.54 -8.54
CA SER A 45 8.27 -10.61 -8.28
C SER A 45 7.75 -9.20 -8.08
N PHE A 46 6.66 -8.82 -8.73
CA PHE A 46 6.08 -7.51 -8.52
C PHE A 46 5.57 -7.37 -7.09
N ILE A 47 4.87 -8.40 -6.60
CA ILE A 47 4.39 -8.37 -5.23
C ILE A 47 5.56 -8.23 -4.26
N ASN A 48 6.62 -9.01 -4.50
CA ASN A 48 7.79 -8.95 -3.64
C ASN A 48 8.44 -7.58 -3.64
N GLU A 49 8.50 -6.95 -4.80
CA GLU A 49 9.07 -5.61 -4.90
C GLU A 49 8.27 -4.60 -4.11
N VAL A 50 6.95 -4.65 -4.24
CA VAL A 50 6.11 -3.73 -3.51
C VAL A 50 6.28 -3.93 -2.01
N GLU A 51 6.27 -5.18 -1.58
CA GLU A 51 6.35 -5.47 -0.15
C GLU A 51 7.72 -5.16 0.43
N SER A 52 8.75 -5.20 -0.40
CA SER A 52 10.09 -4.92 0.09
C SER A 52 10.36 -3.44 0.27
N GLY A 53 9.50 -2.59 -0.27
CA GLY A 53 9.68 -1.17 -0.09
C GLY A 53 10.65 -0.52 -1.03
N SER A 54 10.84 -1.10 -2.22
CA SER A 54 11.87 -0.59 -3.10
C SER A 54 11.46 0.60 -3.94
N GLY A 55 10.31 1.19 -3.69
CA GLY A 55 9.94 2.39 -4.44
C GLY A 55 8.51 2.78 -4.20
N PRO A 56 8.09 3.85 -4.83
CA PRO A 56 6.70 4.29 -4.69
C PRO A 56 5.77 3.32 -5.38
N ILE A 57 4.54 3.28 -4.91
CA ILE A 57 3.52 2.42 -5.48
C ILE A 57 2.63 3.26 -6.37
N ALA A 58 2.47 2.86 -7.61
CA ALA A 58 1.61 3.59 -8.54
C ALA A 58 0.17 3.56 -8.06
N PHE A 59 -0.55 4.63 -8.34
CA PHE A 59 -1.93 4.73 -7.87
C PHE A 59 -2.79 3.59 -8.38
N SER A 60 -2.62 3.23 -9.63
CA SER A 60 -3.42 2.12 -10.18
C SER A 60 -3.09 0.81 -9.49
N ASP A 61 -1.84 0.64 -9.06
CA ASP A 61 -1.46 -0.56 -8.33
C ASP A 61 -2.08 -0.56 -6.94
N ILE A 62 -2.15 0.61 -6.31
CA ILE A 62 -2.79 0.71 -5.02
C ILE A 62 -4.23 0.24 -5.10
N GLU A 63 -4.94 0.68 -6.14
CA GLU A 63 -6.32 0.26 -6.31
C GLU A 63 -6.42 -1.24 -6.49
N LEU A 64 -5.51 -1.80 -7.25
CA LEU A 64 -5.54 -3.23 -7.52
C LEU A 64 -5.28 -4.03 -6.25
N PHE A 65 -4.32 -3.59 -5.44
CA PHE A 65 -4.06 -4.23 -4.16
C PHE A 65 -5.29 -4.14 -3.26
N CYS A 66 -5.91 -2.98 -3.19
CA CYS A 66 -7.07 -2.80 -2.32
C CYS A 66 -8.21 -3.72 -2.75
N ASP A 67 -8.44 -3.81 -4.04
CA ASP A 67 -9.46 -4.70 -4.55
C ASP A 67 -9.16 -6.14 -4.20
N SER A 68 -7.93 -6.54 -4.45
CA SER A 68 -7.56 -7.95 -4.28
C SER A 68 -7.52 -8.36 -2.83
N LEU A 69 -7.21 -7.43 -1.94
CA LEU A 69 -7.09 -7.72 -0.52
C LEU A 69 -8.31 -7.29 0.28
N ALA A 70 -9.34 -6.82 -0.41
CA ALA A 70 -10.58 -6.39 0.25
C ALA A 70 -10.34 -5.30 1.29
N ILE A 71 -9.49 -4.34 0.93
CA ILE A 71 -9.22 -3.21 1.80
C ILE A 71 -10.26 -2.13 1.51
N SER A 72 -10.94 -1.67 2.55
CA SER A 72 -12.00 -0.70 2.38
C SER A 72 -11.45 0.69 2.20
N LEU A 73 -12.28 1.57 1.67
CA LEU A 73 -11.92 2.96 1.52
C LEU A 73 -11.62 3.59 2.86
N THR A 74 -12.35 3.20 3.87
CA THR A 74 -12.13 3.74 5.20
C THR A 74 -10.73 3.41 5.71
N GLU A 75 -10.29 2.19 5.49
CA GLU A 75 -8.95 1.80 5.90
C GLU A 75 -7.90 2.60 5.15
N MET A 76 -8.13 2.82 3.86
CA MET A 76 -7.22 3.62 3.07
C MET A 76 -7.17 5.06 3.56
N GLU A 77 -8.33 5.61 3.85
CA GLU A 77 -8.38 6.99 4.30
C GLU A 77 -7.67 7.20 5.60
N SER A 78 -7.71 6.22 6.48
CA SER A 78 -7.05 6.37 7.76
C SER A 78 -5.54 6.49 7.58
N ILE A 79 -5.00 5.96 6.49
CA ILE A 79 -3.59 6.08 6.21
C ILE A 79 -3.28 7.46 5.65
N PHE A 80 -4.09 7.92 4.70
CA PHE A 80 -3.79 9.17 4.00
C PHE A 80 -4.31 10.41 4.72
N LYS A 81 -5.17 10.23 5.71
CA LYS A 81 -5.71 11.35 6.46
C LYS A 81 -5.58 11.11 7.94
N PRO A 82 -4.35 10.94 8.39
CA PRO A 82 -4.16 10.61 9.80
C PRO A 82 -4.64 11.70 10.74
N ASN A 83 -4.72 12.93 10.25
CA ASN A 83 -5.11 14.03 11.10
C ASN A 83 -6.54 14.48 10.90
N SER A 84 -7.32 13.68 10.19
CA SER A 84 -8.68 14.12 9.89
C SER A 84 -9.52 14.24 11.14
N PHE A 85 -9.17 13.51 12.17
CA PHE A 85 -9.96 13.59 13.38
C PHE A 85 -9.68 14.83 14.18
N PHE A 86 -8.74 15.62 13.77
CA PHE A 86 -8.50 16.86 14.46
C PHE A 86 -9.47 17.94 14.12
N ARG A 87 -10.28 17.72 13.22
CA ARG A 87 -11.10 18.73 12.79
C ARG A 87 -12.19 18.86 13.52
#